data_53eed621970d811e9814632bae7d53e3
#
_entry.id   53eed621970d811e9814632bae7d53e3
#
_cell.length_a   1.000
_cell.length_b   1.000
_cell.length_c   1.000
_cell.angle_alpha   90.00
_cell.angle_beta   90.00
_cell.angle_gamma   90.00
#
_symmetry.space_group_name_H-M   'P 1'
#
loop_
_entity.id
_entity.type
_entity.pdbx_description
1 polymer ?
#
loop_
_entity_poly.entity_id
_entity_poly.type
_entity_poly.pdbx_seq_one_letter_code
_entity_poly.pdbx_strand_id
1 'polypeptide(L)'
;MYMIQSGMKMLNNNKVQHVYLIGSKSLGAYGGYETFVYKLTEYHQNNPTIKYHVACKANGEGYMDESKLDNAVKISENEFIFHNALCYKIHIPQIGPAQAIYYDVAALNACCNDIKHNNISHPIVYIMACRIGPFARFFYHKIHKLGGKVFLNPDGHEWMRAKWSA
;
A
#
# COMPACT_ATOMS: atom_id res chain seq x y z
N MET A 1 11.34 56.79 -0.52
CA MET A 1 11.88 55.59 -1.15
C MET A 1 12.33 54.65 -0.04
N TYR A 2 11.44 53.87 0.50
CA TYR A 2 11.73 52.87 1.53
C TYR A 2 11.15 51.53 1.09
N MET A 3 12.04 50.57 0.97
CA MET A 3 11.78 49.20 0.56
C MET A 3 10.88 48.48 1.60
N ILE A 4 9.76 48.00 1.16
CA ILE A 4 8.97 47.01 1.90
C ILE A 4 9.49 45.65 1.45
N GLN A 5 10.47 45.09 2.17
CA GLN A 5 10.72 43.66 2.16
C GLN A 5 9.75 43.01 3.12
N SER A 6 8.56 42.71 2.63
CA SER A 6 7.66 41.85 3.34
C SER A 6 8.20 40.42 3.27
N GLY A 7 8.51 39.88 4.42
CA GLY A 7 8.94 38.50 4.59
C GLY A 7 7.97 37.52 3.95
N MET A 8 8.42 36.87 2.93
CA MET A 8 7.80 35.68 2.38
C MET A 8 7.97 34.59 3.45
N LYS A 9 6.96 34.48 4.31
CA LYS A 9 6.85 33.42 5.29
C LYS A 9 6.99 32.12 4.53
N MET A 10 8.10 31.41 4.74
CA MET A 10 8.34 30.10 4.14
C MET A 10 7.10 29.25 4.41
N LEU A 11 6.44 28.87 3.34
CA LEU A 11 5.39 27.88 3.35
C LEU A 11 5.94 26.65 4.06
N ASN A 12 5.32 26.29 5.15
CA ASN A 12 5.54 25.02 5.83
C ASN A 12 5.69 23.94 4.75
N ASN A 13 6.86 23.32 4.67
CA ASN A 13 7.06 22.07 3.97
C ASN A 13 6.17 21.03 4.67
N ASN A 14 4.90 20.99 4.33
CA ASN A 14 4.01 19.93 4.77
C ASN A 14 4.57 18.64 4.20
N LYS A 15 5.38 17.97 5.01
CA LYS A 15 6.03 16.71 4.65
C LYS A 15 4.93 15.70 4.38
N VAL A 16 4.80 15.29 3.12
CA VAL A 16 3.80 14.29 2.71
C VAL A 16 4.09 12.98 3.45
N GLN A 17 3.09 12.45 4.13
CA GLN A 17 3.16 11.15 4.77
C GLN A 17 2.85 10.07 3.74
N HIS A 18 3.83 9.26 3.39
CA HIS A 18 3.66 8.10 2.52
C HIS A 18 3.18 6.90 3.33
N VAL A 19 2.10 6.26 2.88
CA VAL A 19 1.48 5.09 3.52
C VAL A 19 1.32 3.98 2.50
N TYR A 20 2.00 2.86 2.72
CA TYR A 20 1.94 1.66 1.90
C TYR A 20 0.90 0.70 2.47
N LEU A 21 -0.06 0.29 1.64
CA LEU A 21 -1.14 -0.64 1.99
C LEU A 21 -0.88 -1.99 1.31
N ILE A 22 -0.59 -3.01 2.11
CA ILE A 22 -0.22 -4.34 1.64
C ILE A 22 -1.23 -5.37 2.13
N GLY A 23 -1.73 -6.23 1.23
CA GLY A 23 -2.60 -7.36 1.59
C GLY A 23 -3.99 -7.36 0.97
N SER A 24 -4.49 -6.23 0.42
CA SER A 24 -5.67 -6.25 -0.46
C SER A 24 -5.31 -6.83 -1.83
N LYS A 25 -6.25 -7.50 -2.48
CA LYS A 25 -6.03 -8.05 -3.83
C LYS A 25 -6.28 -6.99 -4.91
N SER A 26 -7.25 -6.10 -4.67
CA SER A 26 -7.72 -5.08 -5.63
C SER A 26 -8.38 -3.92 -4.89
N LEU A 27 -8.86 -2.92 -5.63
CA LEU A 27 -9.73 -1.86 -5.14
C LEU A 27 -11.12 -1.99 -5.81
N GLY A 28 -12.17 -1.69 -5.05
CA GLY A 28 -13.54 -1.69 -5.58
C GLY A 28 -14.20 -3.05 -5.70
N ALA A 29 -13.48 -4.16 -5.53
CA ALA A 29 -14.08 -5.48 -5.45
C ALA A 29 -14.72 -5.72 -4.08
N TYR A 30 -15.62 -6.71 -4.01
CA TYR A 30 -16.18 -7.15 -2.73
C TYR A 30 -15.13 -7.89 -1.90
N GLY A 31 -14.89 -7.42 -0.67
CA GLY A 31 -13.94 -8.00 0.28
C GLY A 31 -13.66 -7.05 1.42
N GLY A 32 -13.31 -7.57 2.59
CA GLY A 32 -13.05 -6.74 3.78
C GLY A 32 -11.90 -5.75 3.57
N TYR A 33 -10.76 -6.23 3.09
CA TYR A 33 -9.60 -5.38 2.83
C TYR A 33 -9.76 -4.50 1.60
N GLU A 34 -10.37 -5.02 0.53
CA GLU A 34 -10.65 -4.30 -0.71
C GLU A 34 -11.57 -3.10 -0.44
N THR A 35 -12.65 -3.32 0.32
CA THR A 35 -13.58 -2.28 0.74
C THR A 35 -12.90 -1.26 1.66
N PHE A 36 -12.10 -1.73 2.63
CA PHE A 36 -11.37 -0.85 3.54
C PHE A 36 -10.41 0.08 2.80
N VAL A 37 -9.58 -0.49 1.91
CA VAL A 37 -8.60 0.31 1.13
C VAL A 37 -9.30 1.29 0.21
N TYR A 38 -10.38 0.86 -0.46
CA TYR A 38 -11.18 1.74 -1.31
C TYR A 38 -11.70 2.94 -0.52
N LYS A 39 -12.38 2.70 0.62
CA LYS A 39 -12.97 3.77 1.44
C LYS A 39 -11.91 4.66 2.09
N LEU A 40 -10.79 4.11 2.50
CA LEU A 40 -9.69 4.88 3.08
C LEU A 40 -9.07 5.83 2.05
N THR A 41 -8.81 5.35 0.83
CA THR A 41 -8.25 6.19 -0.25
C THR A 41 -9.27 7.21 -0.75
N GLU A 42 -10.55 6.84 -0.87
CA GLU A 42 -11.65 7.74 -1.22
C GLU A 42 -11.76 8.90 -0.21
N TYR A 43 -11.73 8.60 1.07
CA TYR A 43 -11.83 9.60 2.15
C TYR A 43 -10.67 10.61 2.10
N HIS A 44 -9.46 10.17 1.79
CA HIS A 44 -8.27 11.01 1.76
C HIS A 44 -7.87 11.52 0.36
N GLN A 45 -8.64 11.27 -0.67
CA GLN A 45 -8.25 11.58 -2.06
C GLN A 45 -7.88 13.05 -2.31
N ASN A 46 -8.46 13.96 -1.54
CA ASN A 46 -8.20 15.40 -1.62
C ASN A 46 -7.22 15.91 -0.54
N ASN A 47 -6.63 15.01 0.26
CA ASN A 47 -5.69 15.40 1.31
C ASN A 47 -4.26 15.47 0.76
N PRO A 48 -3.65 16.67 0.63
CA PRO A 48 -2.31 16.82 0.06
C PRO A 48 -1.19 16.36 0.99
N THR A 49 -1.49 16.06 2.26
CA THR A 49 -0.48 15.67 3.25
C THR A 49 -0.29 14.16 3.38
N ILE A 50 -1.13 13.37 2.71
CA ILE A 50 -1.06 11.90 2.73
C ILE A 50 -1.01 11.37 1.30
N LYS A 51 -0.05 10.48 1.03
CA LYS A 51 0.06 9.75 -0.25
C LYS A 51 0.01 8.25 0.02
N TYR A 52 -1.03 7.60 -0.50
CA TYR A 52 -1.15 6.15 -0.44
C TYR A 52 -0.42 5.47 -1.59
N HIS A 53 0.18 4.31 -1.30
CA HIS A 53 0.76 3.36 -2.23
C HIS A 53 0.07 2.03 -2.00
N VAL A 54 -0.68 1.54 -2.99
CA VAL A 54 -1.54 0.36 -2.82
C VAL A 54 -1.04 -0.79 -3.68
N ALA A 55 -0.66 -1.89 -3.04
CA ALA A 55 -0.37 -3.12 -3.75
C ALA A 55 -1.66 -3.80 -4.21
N CYS A 56 -1.70 -4.23 -5.47
CA CYS A 56 -2.79 -4.98 -6.07
C CYS A 56 -2.26 -6.23 -6.78
N LYS A 57 -3.11 -7.24 -6.98
CA LYS A 57 -2.77 -8.40 -7.80
C LYS A 57 -2.88 -8.06 -9.29
N ALA A 58 -1.89 -8.45 -10.09
CA ALA A 58 -1.94 -8.29 -11.54
C ALA A 58 -2.74 -9.40 -12.24
N ASN A 59 -2.82 -10.58 -11.61
CA ASN A 59 -3.44 -11.78 -12.20
C ASN A 59 -4.00 -12.73 -11.15
N GLY A 60 -4.72 -13.76 -11.60
CA GLY A 60 -5.33 -14.78 -10.74
C GLY A 60 -6.62 -14.28 -10.08
N GLU A 61 -7.14 -15.06 -9.13
CA GLU A 61 -8.40 -14.74 -8.45
C GLU A 61 -8.35 -13.40 -7.73
N GLY A 62 -9.32 -12.53 -7.99
CA GLY A 62 -9.45 -11.20 -7.39
C GLY A 62 -8.40 -10.19 -7.89
N TYR A 63 -7.83 -10.39 -9.08
CA TYR A 63 -6.89 -9.44 -9.69
C TYR A 63 -7.52 -8.07 -9.91
N MET A 64 -6.65 -7.06 -10.00
CA MET A 64 -7.03 -5.68 -10.24
C MET A 64 -7.21 -5.42 -11.72
N ASP A 65 -8.40 -5.01 -12.08
CA ASP A 65 -8.75 -4.48 -13.40
C ASP A 65 -9.14 -3.01 -13.23
N GLU A 66 -8.19 -2.12 -13.48
CA GLU A 66 -8.37 -0.68 -13.32
C GLU A 66 -9.39 -0.08 -14.30
N SER A 67 -9.71 -0.78 -15.39
CA SER A 67 -10.73 -0.33 -16.35
C SER A 67 -12.14 -0.31 -15.76
N LYS A 68 -12.34 -1.01 -14.62
CA LYS A 68 -13.61 -1.05 -13.89
C LYS A 68 -13.73 0.05 -12.83
N LEU A 69 -12.71 0.87 -12.68
CA LEU A 69 -12.72 2.00 -11.76
C LEU A 69 -12.97 3.30 -12.50
N ASP A 70 -14.00 4.03 -12.09
CA ASP A 70 -14.27 5.36 -12.63
C ASP A 70 -13.11 6.31 -12.27
N ASN A 71 -12.57 7.00 -13.28
CA ASN A 71 -11.48 7.98 -13.13
C ASN A 71 -10.11 7.39 -12.71
N ALA A 72 -9.87 6.10 -12.88
CA ALA A 72 -8.52 5.55 -12.75
C ALA A 72 -7.64 6.04 -13.91
N VAL A 73 -6.44 6.53 -13.59
CA VAL A 73 -5.47 7.02 -14.58
C VAL A 73 -4.33 6.02 -14.71
N LYS A 74 -4.27 5.32 -15.84
CA LYS A 74 -3.19 4.37 -16.13
C LYS A 74 -1.87 5.10 -16.34
N ILE A 75 -0.81 4.69 -15.65
CA ILE A 75 0.56 5.18 -15.80
C ILE A 75 1.37 4.23 -16.67
N SER A 76 1.31 2.94 -16.35
CA SER A 76 2.00 1.86 -17.07
C SER A 76 1.13 0.60 -17.10
N GLU A 77 1.66 -0.50 -17.59
CA GLU A 77 0.98 -1.81 -17.53
C GLU A 77 0.71 -2.26 -16.09
N ASN A 78 1.64 -1.93 -15.20
CA ASN A 78 1.61 -2.37 -13.80
C ASN A 78 1.32 -1.25 -12.79
N GLU A 79 1.02 -0.02 -13.23
CA GLU A 79 0.79 1.11 -12.34
C GLU A 79 -0.34 2.00 -12.82
N PHE A 80 -1.13 2.47 -11.88
CA PHE A 80 -2.21 3.43 -12.12
C PHE A 80 -2.42 4.33 -10.90
N ILE A 81 -3.06 5.50 -11.11
CA ILE A 81 -3.51 6.39 -10.02
C ILE A 81 -5.02 6.23 -9.86
N PHE A 82 -5.45 6.07 -8.62
CA PHE A 82 -6.86 6.08 -8.25
C PHE A 82 -7.03 6.70 -6.85
N HIS A 83 -8.02 7.58 -6.66
CA HIS A 83 -8.20 8.36 -5.43
C HIS A 83 -6.90 9.03 -4.94
N ASN A 84 -6.12 9.58 -5.86
CA ASN A 84 -4.79 10.14 -5.57
C ASN A 84 -3.78 9.13 -4.97
N ALA A 85 -4.10 7.85 -4.90
CA ALA A 85 -3.19 6.79 -4.50
C ALA A 85 -2.42 6.25 -5.71
N LEU A 86 -1.12 5.96 -5.54
CA LEU A 86 -0.35 5.19 -6.52
C LEU A 86 -0.61 3.69 -6.28
N CYS A 87 -1.24 3.05 -7.24
CA CYS A 87 -1.56 1.62 -7.20
C CYS A 87 -0.58 0.87 -8.10
N TYR A 88 -0.01 -0.23 -7.60
CA TYR A 88 0.93 -1.04 -8.36
C TYR A 88 0.53 -2.52 -8.33
N LYS A 89 0.63 -3.17 -9.48
CA LYS A 89 0.18 -4.53 -9.71
C LYS A 89 1.33 -5.53 -9.61
N ILE A 90 1.14 -6.56 -8.78
CA ILE A 90 2.10 -7.63 -8.54
C ILE A 90 1.68 -8.87 -9.31
N HIS A 91 2.54 -9.36 -10.19
CA HIS A 91 2.35 -10.63 -10.87
C HIS A 91 2.62 -11.81 -9.94
N ILE A 92 1.73 -12.80 -9.98
CA ILE A 92 1.76 -13.95 -9.08
C ILE A 92 1.94 -15.23 -9.91
N PRO A 93 2.96 -16.04 -9.62
CA PRO A 93 3.11 -17.35 -10.25
C PRO A 93 2.03 -18.33 -9.77
N GLN A 94 1.72 -19.32 -10.59
CA GLN A 94 0.74 -20.37 -10.25
C GLN A 94 1.38 -21.43 -9.34
N ILE A 95 1.46 -21.13 -8.05
CA ILE A 95 2.09 -21.97 -7.02
C ILE A 95 1.09 -22.45 -5.95
N GLY A 96 -0.17 -22.57 -6.32
CA GLY A 96 -1.22 -23.04 -5.42
C GLY A 96 -1.41 -22.18 -4.17
N PRO A 97 -1.59 -22.75 -2.97
CA PRO A 97 -1.88 -22.01 -1.74
C PRO A 97 -0.77 -21.01 -1.33
N ALA A 98 0.47 -21.21 -1.77
CA ALA A 98 1.58 -20.32 -1.48
C ALA A 98 1.47 -18.95 -2.18
N GLN A 99 0.57 -18.79 -3.13
CA GLN A 99 0.34 -17.53 -3.85
C GLN A 99 0.07 -16.34 -2.93
N ALA A 100 -0.68 -16.55 -1.84
CA ALA A 100 -1.01 -15.47 -0.90
C ALA A 100 0.23 -14.95 -0.17
N ILE A 101 1.11 -15.86 0.27
CA ILE A 101 2.38 -15.51 0.91
C ILE A 101 3.31 -14.83 -0.11
N TYR A 102 3.42 -15.40 -1.31
CA TYR A 102 4.23 -14.82 -2.39
C TYR A 102 3.81 -13.39 -2.71
N TYR A 103 2.50 -13.16 -2.83
CA TYR A 103 1.96 -11.83 -3.12
C TYR A 103 2.40 -10.79 -2.06
N ASP A 104 2.19 -11.10 -0.78
CA ASP A 104 2.53 -10.16 0.29
C ASP A 104 4.05 -9.91 0.38
N VAL A 105 4.87 -10.95 0.19
CA VAL A 105 6.34 -10.83 0.16
C VAL A 105 6.81 -10.00 -1.05
N ALA A 106 6.26 -10.24 -2.22
CA ALA A 106 6.60 -9.49 -3.44
C ALA A 106 6.16 -8.02 -3.33
N ALA A 107 4.97 -7.76 -2.78
CA ALA A 107 4.47 -6.41 -2.53
C ALA A 107 5.34 -5.65 -1.53
N LEU A 108 5.79 -6.30 -0.45
CA LEU A 108 6.73 -5.72 0.53
C LEU A 108 8.11 -5.45 -0.08
N ASN A 109 8.60 -6.30 -0.98
CA ASN A 109 9.84 -6.03 -1.70
C ASN A 109 9.70 -4.82 -2.63
N ALA A 110 8.60 -4.73 -3.39
CA ALA A 110 8.30 -3.56 -4.23
C ALA A 110 8.23 -2.28 -3.39
N CYS A 111 7.51 -2.32 -2.26
CA CYS A 111 7.44 -1.23 -1.29
C CYS A 111 8.83 -0.78 -0.82
N CYS A 112 9.69 -1.71 -0.38
CA CYS A 112 11.04 -1.36 0.07
C CYS A 112 11.91 -0.76 -1.04
N ASN A 113 11.74 -1.23 -2.28
CA ASN A 113 12.46 -0.70 -3.43
C ASN A 113 12.01 0.72 -3.77
N ASP A 114 10.70 0.96 -3.74
CA ASP A 114 10.11 2.28 -3.97
C ASP A 114 10.58 3.30 -2.91
N ILE A 115 10.50 2.93 -1.62
CA ILE A 115 11.00 3.76 -0.51
C ILE A 115 12.46 4.14 -0.73
N LYS A 116 13.31 3.17 -1.10
CA LYS A 116 14.73 3.39 -1.33
C LYS A 116 15.00 4.24 -2.57
N HIS A 117 14.35 3.92 -3.68
CA HIS A 117 14.57 4.60 -4.98
C HIS A 117 14.15 6.07 -4.92
N ASN A 118 13.00 6.34 -4.30
CA ASN A 118 12.43 7.68 -4.20
C ASN A 118 12.84 8.43 -2.92
N ASN A 119 13.77 7.88 -2.12
CA ASN A 119 14.26 8.47 -0.87
C ASN A 119 13.12 8.92 0.07
N ILE A 120 12.07 8.09 0.18
CA ILE A 120 10.88 8.41 0.98
C ILE A 120 11.23 8.35 2.46
N SER A 121 11.05 9.47 3.13
CA SER A 121 11.37 9.59 4.55
C SER A 121 10.18 9.24 5.45
N HIS A 122 10.43 8.45 6.49
CA HIS A 122 9.45 8.05 7.51
C HIS A 122 8.16 7.42 6.93
N PRO A 123 8.24 6.48 5.97
CA PRO A 123 7.05 5.83 5.45
C PRO A 123 6.35 5.00 6.52
N ILE A 124 5.03 4.87 6.38
CA ILE A 124 4.22 3.91 7.12
C ILE A 124 3.94 2.73 6.20
N VAL A 125 4.18 1.52 6.65
CA VAL A 125 3.83 0.28 5.94
C VAL A 125 2.76 -0.45 6.75
N TYR A 126 1.54 -0.50 6.24
CA TYR A 126 0.41 -1.17 6.86
C TYR A 126 0.13 -2.50 6.17
N ILE A 127 0.34 -3.58 6.89
CA ILE A 127 0.15 -4.97 6.43
C ILE A 127 -1.19 -5.45 6.97
N MET A 128 -2.14 -5.72 6.08
CA MET A 128 -3.53 -6.00 6.44
C MET A 128 -3.81 -7.46 6.82
N ALA A 129 -2.86 -8.37 6.57
CA ALA A 129 -3.03 -9.78 6.92
C ALA A 129 -1.73 -10.39 7.42
N CYS A 130 -1.81 -11.28 8.41
CA CYS A 130 -0.65 -11.91 9.02
C CYS A 130 -0.19 -13.16 8.22
N ARG A 131 -0.02 -13.03 6.88
CA ARG A 131 0.36 -14.17 6.01
C ARG A 131 1.87 -14.31 5.80
N ILE A 132 2.65 -13.28 6.10
CA ILE A 132 4.09 -13.25 5.83
C ILE A 132 4.93 -14.10 6.80
N GLY A 133 4.34 -14.57 7.91
CA GLY A 133 4.93 -15.54 8.84
C GLY A 133 6.43 -15.36 9.10
N PRO A 134 7.27 -16.30 8.65
CA PRO A 134 8.71 -16.27 8.90
C PRO A 134 9.44 -15.07 8.28
N PHE A 135 8.86 -14.42 7.28
CA PHE A 135 9.44 -13.23 6.63
C PHE A 135 9.17 -11.92 7.39
N ALA A 136 8.25 -11.94 8.39
CA ALA A 136 7.83 -10.74 9.11
C ALA A 136 9.00 -10.00 9.74
N ARG A 137 9.88 -10.74 10.44
CA ARG A 137 11.07 -10.16 11.09
C ARG A 137 12.04 -9.52 10.09
N PHE A 138 12.23 -10.15 8.94
CA PHE A 138 13.10 -9.65 7.87
C PHE A 138 12.58 -8.31 7.34
N PHE A 139 11.30 -8.22 6.98
CA PHE A 139 10.71 -6.98 6.45
C PHE A 139 10.61 -5.89 7.52
N TYR A 140 10.31 -6.25 8.77
CA TYR A 140 10.33 -5.30 9.87
C TYR A 140 11.69 -4.59 9.97
N HIS A 141 12.79 -5.35 10.01
CA HIS A 141 14.12 -4.78 10.07
C HIS A 141 14.49 -3.99 8.81
N LYS A 142 14.12 -4.49 7.63
CA LYS A 142 14.40 -3.82 6.35
C LYS A 142 13.71 -2.46 6.27
N ILE A 143 12.42 -2.39 6.60
CA ILE A 143 11.64 -1.15 6.58
C ILE A 143 12.13 -0.18 7.67
N HIS A 144 12.44 -0.69 8.86
CA HIS A 144 12.99 0.13 9.93
C HIS A 144 14.33 0.77 9.56
N LYS A 145 15.23 0.02 8.90
CA LYS A 145 16.50 0.57 8.36
C LYS A 145 16.28 1.66 7.30
N LEU A 146 15.16 1.63 6.58
CA LEU A 146 14.73 2.66 5.64
C LEU A 146 14.01 3.84 6.33
N GLY A 147 13.99 3.88 7.67
CA GLY A 147 13.35 4.95 8.46
C GLY A 147 11.83 4.83 8.56
N GLY A 148 11.26 3.70 8.13
CA GLY A 148 9.82 3.45 8.14
C GLY A 148 9.29 2.83 9.43
N LYS A 149 7.96 2.84 9.58
CA LYS A 149 7.21 2.14 10.62
C LYS A 149 6.32 1.08 10.01
N VAL A 150 6.22 -0.08 10.67
CA VAL A 150 5.35 -1.19 10.26
C VAL A 150 4.20 -1.32 11.22
N PHE A 151 2.99 -1.38 10.69
CA PHE A 151 1.77 -1.76 11.41
C PHE A 151 1.22 -3.03 10.78
N LEU A 152 0.94 -4.02 11.63
CA LEU A 152 0.39 -5.30 11.22
C LEU A 152 -1.02 -5.46 11.80
N ASN A 153 -2.00 -5.70 10.94
CA ASN A 153 -3.32 -6.12 11.37
C ASN A 153 -3.33 -7.66 11.53
N PRO A 154 -3.58 -8.20 12.72
CA PRO A 154 -3.58 -9.64 12.97
C PRO A 154 -4.79 -10.38 12.36
N ASP A 155 -5.75 -9.66 11.73
CA ASP A 155 -6.94 -10.21 11.06
C ASP A 155 -7.82 -11.10 11.95
N GLY A 156 -8.05 -10.67 13.20
CA GLY A 156 -8.93 -11.35 14.14
C GLY A 156 -8.39 -12.70 14.60
N HIS A 157 -9.32 -13.56 15.05
CA HIS A 157 -9.00 -14.85 15.64
C HIS A 157 -8.97 -15.95 14.56
N GLU A 158 -8.02 -15.86 13.61
CA GLU A 158 -7.91 -16.82 12.50
C GLU A 158 -7.83 -18.28 12.98
N TRP A 159 -7.18 -18.56 14.14
CA TRP A 159 -7.10 -19.89 14.72
C TRP A 159 -8.44 -20.46 15.21
N MET A 160 -9.47 -19.61 15.39
CA MET A 160 -10.82 -20.03 15.79
C MET A 160 -11.73 -20.30 14.60
N ARG A 161 -11.28 -20.10 13.38
CA ARG A 161 -12.09 -20.39 12.19
C ARG A 161 -12.17 -21.89 11.94
N ALA A 162 -13.38 -22.38 11.66
CA ALA A 162 -13.67 -23.81 11.45
C ALA A 162 -12.78 -24.49 10.39
N LYS A 163 -12.20 -23.74 9.45
CA LYS A 163 -11.25 -24.25 8.44
C LYS A 163 -9.95 -24.83 9.02
N TRP A 164 -9.65 -24.54 10.29
CA TRP A 164 -8.45 -25.02 10.98
C TRP A 164 -8.76 -26.08 12.04
N SER A 165 -10.05 -26.38 12.29
CA SER A 165 -10.45 -27.52 13.11
C SER A 165 -10.38 -28.79 12.27
N ALA A 166 -9.25 -29.49 12.32
CA ALA A 166 -9.13 -30.86 11.87
C ALA A 166 -9.16 -31.79 13.08
#